data_cb279d2fc0d4388cc51fa6535b778a5b
#
_entry.id   cb279d2fc0d4388cc51fa6535b778a5b
#
_cell.length_a   1.000
_cell.length_b   1.000
_cell.length_c   1.000
_cell.angle_alpha   90.00
_cell.angle_beta   90.00
_cell.angle_gamma   90.00
#
_symmetry.space_group_name_H-M   'P 1'
#
loop_
_entity.id
_entity.type
_entity.pdbx_description
1 polymer ?
#
loop_
_entity_poly.entity_id
_entity_poly.type
_entity_poly.pdbx_seq_one_letter_code
_entity_poly.pdbx_strand_id
1 'polypeptide(L)'
;MKHALMVIDVQPVFLDNADFRTLDGDDLVDKCSALIDRARAAGVPVIYVRHADDDDMPEGTSEDAKQFHPDLAPRPGEPVVDKIFGSGFMETDLDGVLTSNGIEGVVACGLSTYGCVNQTVLFAKLYGYDVAVVGNAHAGQNAAGFPTSKGIPIFHRAWEKAGIRVLGPGDVPF
;
A
#
# COMPACT_ATOMS: atom_id res chain seq x y z
N MET A 1 -5.48 -19.80 6.22
CA MET A 1 -5.02 -18.89 5.12
C MET A 1 -3.92 -18.01 5.68
N LYS A 2 -2.75 -18.06 5.07
CA LYS A 2 -1.60 -17.24 5.50
C LYS A 2 -1.64 -15.89 4.80
N HIS A 3 -1.69 -14.80 5.56
CA HIS A 3 -1.73 -13.44 5.04
C HIS A 3 -0.35 -12.76 5.15
N ALA A 4 -0.14 -11.72 4.33
CA ALA A 4 0.91 -10.74 4.49
C ALA A 4 0.33 -9.33 4.56
N LEU A 5 0.99 -8.43 5.28
CA LEU A 5 0.75 -6.99 5.17
C LEU A 5 1.59 -6.47 4.00
N MET A 6 0.98 -5.74 3.08
CA MET A 6 1.65 -5.11 1.94
C MET A 6 1.61 -3.59 2.11
N VAL A 7 2.80 -2.98 2.25
CA VAL A 7 2.99 -1.53 2.41
C VAL A 7 3.43 -0.96 1.07
N ILE A 8 2.62 -0.07 0.49
CA ILE A 8 2.78 0.39 -0.89
C ILE A 8 3.17 1.86 -0.92
N ASP A 9 4.35 2.18 -1.48
CA ASP A 9 4.81 3.52 -1.87
C ASP A 9 4.74 4.60 -0.78
N VAL A 10 4.88 4.24 0.50
CA VAL A 10 4.90 5.23 1.59
C VAL A 10 6.30 5.83 1.70
N GLN A 11 6.65 6.64 0.72
CA GLN A 11 7.96 7.27 0.50
C GLN A 11 7.87 8.78 0.73
N PRO A 12 8.87 9.43 1.36
CA PRO A 12 8.86 10.88 1.59
C PRO A 12 8.59 11.71 0.34
N VAL A 13 9.15 11.32 -0.81
CA VAL A 13 8.93 12.02 -2.08
C VAL A 13 7.45 12.19 -2.46
N PHE A 14 6.59 11.25 -2.05
CA PHE A 14 5.15 11.32 -2.29
C PHE A 14 4.39 11.92 -1.11
N LEU A 15 4.90 11.78 0.11
CA LEU A 15 4.27 12.31 1.33
C LEU A 15 4.44 13.83 1.45
N ASP A 16 5.55 14.38 0.99
CA ASP A 16 5.81 15.82 0.98
C ASP A 16 4.88 16.58 0.02
N ASN A 17 4.19 15.88 -0.87
CA ASN A 17 3.10 16.44 -1.64
C ASN A 17 1.88 16.64 -0.71
N ALA A 18 1.66 17.89 -0.30
CA ALA A 18 0.63 18.30 0.67
C ALA A 18 -0.82 17.93 0.29
N ASP A 19 -1.03 17.33 -0.88
CA ASP A 19 -2.35 16.99 -1.41
C ASP A 19 -2.83 15.57 -1.05
N PHE A 20 -1.96 14.69 -0.54
CA PHE A 20 -2.39 13.35 -0.11
C PHE A 20 -3.12 13.40 1.24
N ARG A 21 -4.28 12.78 1.29
CA ARG A 21 -5.11 12.68 2.49
C ARG A 21 -5.70 11.29 2.64
N THR A 22 -5.75 10.80 3.87
CA THR A 22 -6.56 9.64 4.25
C THR A 22 -8.05 10.01 4.30
N LEU A 23 -8.91 9.02 4.45
CA LEU A 23 -10.36 9.23 4.48
C LEU A 23 -10.79 10.12 5.67
N ASP A 24 -10.15 9.96 6.82
CA ASP A 24 -10.40 10.69 8.06
C ASP A 24 -9.45 11.89 8.26
N GLY A 25 -8.55 12.13 7.30
CA GLY A 25 -7.64 13.27 7.31
C GLY A 25 -6.43 13.12 8.24
N ASP A 26 -6.32 11.99 8.94
CA ASP A 26 -5.21 11.73 9.84
C ASP A 26 -3.95 11.25 9.12
N ASP A 27 -2.86 11.17 9.85
CA ASP A 27 -1.56 10.83 9.35
C ASP A 27 -1.51 9.37 8.84
N LEU A 28 -1.15 9.21 7.56
CA LEU A 28 -1.02 7.91 6.92
C LEU A 28 0.16 7.11 7.51
N VAL A 29 1.26 7.79 7.85
CA VAL A 29 2.47 7.15 8.38
C VAL A 29 2.15 6.48 9.71
N ASP A 30 1.47 7.17 10.63
CA ASP A 30 1.08 6.62 11.93
C ASP A 30 0.20 5.37 11.77
N LYS A 31 -0.75 5.41 10.83
CA LYS A 31 -1.65 4.28 10.55
C LYS A 31 -0.91 3.08 9.96
N CYS A 32 -0.01 3.32 9.01
CA CYS A 32 0.82 2.26 8.45
C CYS A 32 1.78 1.70 9.50
N SER A 33 2.38 2.54 10.34
CA SER A 33 3.25 2.12 11.44
C SER A 33 2.52 1.19 12.41
N ALA A 34 1.33 1.57 12.84
CA ALA A 34 0.51 0.74 13.73
C ALA A 34 0.17 -0.63 13.12
N LEU A 35 -0.12 -0.68 11.81
CA LEU A 35 -0.37 -1.95 11.09
C LEU A 35 0.88 -2.81 10.99
N ILE A 36 2.03 -2.21 10.70
CA ILE A 36 3.32 -2.89 10.62
C ILE A 36 3.67 -3.50 11.98
N ASP A 37 3.52 -2.75 13.06
CA ASP A 37 3.81 -3.25 14.41
C ASP A 37 2.89 -4.40 14.80
N ARG A 38 1.60 -4.33 14.46
CA ARG A 38 0.65 -5.44 14.67
C ARG A 38 1.03 -6.67 13.86
N ALA A 39 1.35 -6.53 12.58
CA ALA A 39 1.76 -7.62 11.72
C ALA A 39 3.03 -8.30 12.28
N ARG A 40 4.04 -7.51 12.64
CA ARG A 40 5.28 -8.00 13.26
C ARG A 40 5.03 -8.71 14.59
N ALA A 41 4.19 -8.16 15.46
CA ALA A 41 3.84 -8.78 16.74
C ALA A 41 3.09 -10.11 16.56
N ALA A 42 2.29 -10.23 15.50
CA ALA A 42 1.56 -11.45 15.16
C ALA A 42 2.39 -12.46 14.32
N GLY A 43 3.64 -12.13 13.96
CA GLY A 43 4.48 -12.97 13.09
C GLY A 43 3.98 -13.03 11.64
N VAL A 44 3.18 -12.04 11.22
CA VAL A 44 2.69 -11.90 9.85
C VAL A 44 3.75 -11.20 9.02
N PRO A 45 4.14 -11.75 7.85
CA PRO A 45 5.12 -11.13 6.97
C PRO A 45 4.69 -9.72 6.54
N VAL A 46 5.63 -8.78 6.60
CA VAL A 46 5.47 -7.44 6.02
C VAL A 46 6.25 -7.40 4.72
N ILE A 47 5.60 -7.08 3.63
CA ILE A 47 6.17 -6.97 2.28
C ILE A 47 6.02 -5.52 1.83
N TYR A 48 7.12 -4.96 1.37
CA TYR A 48 7.18 -3.58 0.93
C TYR A 48 7.20 -3.51 -0.59
N VAL A 49 6.36 -2.65 -1.14
CA VAL A 49 6.33 -2.33 -2.57
C VAL A 49 6.76 -0.88 -2.71
N ARG A 50 7.86 -0.63 -3.41
CA ARG A 50 8.48 0.68 -3.54
C ARG A 50 8.49 1.13 -5.00
N HIS A 51 8.02 2.35 -5.26
CA HIS A 51 8.19 2.97 -6.57
C HIS A 51 9.65 3.39 -6.76
N ALA A 52 10.26 2.96 -7.86
CA ALA A 52 11.69 3.14 -8.13
C ALA A 52 11.97 3.77 -9.51
N ASP A 53 10.95 4.31 -10.18
CA ASP A 53 11.12 5.03 -11.44
C ASP A 53 11.49 6.49 -11.16
N ASP A 54 12.73 6.85 -11.49
CA ASP A 54 13.23 8.22 -11.30
C ASP A 54 12.53 9.23 -12.22
N ASP A 55 12.02 8.79 -13.37
CA ASP A 55 11.32 9.67 -14.33
C ASP A 55 9.96 10.13 -13.78
N ASP A 56 9.36 9.39 -12.85
CA ASP A 56 8.12 9.74 -12.16
C ASP A 56 8.35 10.64 -10.92
N MET A 57 9.60 10.92 -10.57
CA MET A 57 9.95 11.71 -9.40
C MET A 57 10.38 13.15 -9.78
N PRO A 58 10.13 14.14 -8.91
CA PRO A 58 10.61 15.49 -9.13
C PRO A 58 12.12 15.54 -9.33
N GLU A 59 12.59 16.39 -10.26
CA GLU A 59 14.02 16.58 -10.48
C GLU A 59 14.73 17.00 -9.19
N GLY A 60 15.87 16.36 -8.88
CA GLY A 60 16.63 16.63 -7.66
C GLY A 60 16.12 15.91 -6.41
N THR A 61 15.19 14.96 -6.54
CA THR A 61 14.78 14.10 -5.42
C THR A 61 15.97 13.36 -4.83
N SER A 62 16.18 13.51 -3.53
CA SER A 62 17.28 12.84 -2.82
C SER A 62 17.06 11.32 -2.72
N GLU A 63 18.15 10.56 -2.65
CA GLU A 63 18.05 9.10 -2.47
C GLU A 63 17.30 8.72 -1.19
N ASP A 64 17.41 9.49 -0.11
CA ASP A 64 16.66 9.25 1.13
C ASP A 64 15.15 9.47 0.93
N ALA A 65 14.75 10.44 0.11
CA ALA A 65 13.33 10.69 -0.17
C ALA A 65 12.69 9.59 -1.04
N LYS A 66 13.50 8.80 -1.77
CA LYS A 66 13.08 7.63 -2.54
C LYS A 66 12.92 6.37 -1.69
N GLN A 67 13.44 6.35 -0.47
CA GLN A 67 13.28 5.22 0.45
C GLN A 67 11.89 5.27 1.12
N PHE A 68 11.53 4.22 1.88
CA PHE A 68 10.36 4.29 2.75
C PHE A 68 10.54 5.35 3.84
N HIS A 69 9.43 5.91 4.30
CA HIS A 69 9.46 6.82 5.44
C HIS A 69 10.23 6.17 6.61
N PRO A 70 11.12 6.89 7.32
CA PRO A 70 11.99 6.29 8.35
C PRO A 70 11.24 5.49 9.41
N ASP A 71 10.05 5.95 9.82
CA ASP A 71 9.21 5.26 10.83
C ASP A 71 8.59 3.96 10.30
N LEU A 72 8.64 3.74 8.98
CA LEU A 72 8.11 2.53 8.32
C LEU A 72 9.23 1.65 7.74
N ALA A 73 10.47 1.96 7.99
CA ALA A 73 11.61 1.29 7.36
C ALA A 73 11.55 -0.25 7.48
N PRO A 74 11.80 -0.97 6.36
CA PRO A 74 11.87 -2.43 6.38
C PRO A 74 12.95 -2.91 7.35
N ARG A 75 12.65 -3.99 8.07
CA ARG A 75 13.65 -4.69 8.90
C ARG A 75 14.45 -5.68 8.05
N PRO A 76 15.66 -6.05 8.49
CA PRO A 76 16.41 -7.11 7.82
C PRO A 76 15.57 -8.39 7.66
N GLY A 77 15.46 -8.87 6.42
CA GLY A 77 14.67 -10.06 6.08
C GLY A 77 13.21 -9.76 5.65
N GLU A 78 12.72 -8.54 5.79
CA GLU A 78 11.44 -8.14 5.20
C GLU A 78 11.64 -7.82 3.70
N PRO A 79 10.88 -8.47 2.80
CA PRO A 79 11.06 -8.26 1.36
C PRO A 79 10.71 -6.82 0.92
N VAL A 80 11.53 -6.29 0.03
CA VAL A 80 11.26 -5.04 -0.69
C VAL A 80 11.20 -5.38 -2.17
N VAL A 81 10.11 -5.01 -2.82
CA VAL A 81 9.89 -5.18 -4.27
C VAL A 81 9.85 -3.81 -4.92
N ASP A 82 10.84 -3.53 -5.76
CA ASP A 82 10.90 -2.31 -6.54
C ASP A 82 10.05 -2.45 -7.81
N LYS A 83 9.29 -1.43 -8.13
CA LYS A 83 8.46 -1.34 -9.34
C LYS A 83 8.64 0.01 -10.04
N ILE A 84 8.42 0.01 -11.34
CA ILE A 84 8.38 1.20 -12.18
C ILE A 84 6.98 1.48 -12.74
N PHE A 85 6.05 0.53 -12.59
CA PHE A 85 4.65 0.68 -12.99
C PHE A 85 3.74 0.91 -11.79
N GLY A 86 2.49 1.24 -12.02
CA GLY A 86 1.51 1.45 -10.96
C GLY A 86 1.23 0.20 -10.12
N SER A 87 1.21 -1.00 -10.74
CA SER A 87 1.00 -2.25 -10.02
C SER A 87 2.32 -2.83 -9.52
N GLY A 88 2.34 -3.29 -8.26
CA GLY A 88 3.45 -4.04 -7.70
C GLY A 88 3.71 -5.40 -8.37
N PHE A 89 2.78 -5.89 -9.19
CA PHE A 89 2.92 -7.15 -9.92
C PHE A 89 3.45 -6.99 -11.35
N MET A 90 3.44 -5.75 -11.90
CA MET A 90 3.89 -5.53 -13.28
C MET A 90 5.42 -5.50 -13.34
N GLU A 91 5.98 -6.44 -14.11
CA GLU A 91 7.42 -6.58 -14.35
C GLU A 91 8.26 -6.65 -13.05
N THR A 92 7.71 -7.31 -12.02
CA THR A 92 8.37 -7.54 -10.73
C THR A 92 8.26 -9.01 -10.32
N ASP A 93 9.00 -9.41 -9.28
CA ASP A 93 8.89 -10.73 -8.67
C ASP A 93 7.95 -10.77 -7.45
N LEU A 94 6.99 -9.85 -7.34
CA LEU A 94 6.07 -9.81 -6.18
C LEU A 94 5.31 -11.12 -6.01
N ASP A 95 4.83 -11.73 -7.09
CA ASP A 95 4.13 -13.01 -7.04
C ASP A 95 5.05 -14.14 -6.55
N GLY A 96 6.30 -14.17 -7.04
CA GLY A 96 7.33 -15.11 -6.56
C GLY A 96 7.64 -14.93 -5.07
N VAL A 97 7.74 -13.69 -4.60
CA VAL A 97 7.92 -13.37 -3.16
C VAL A 97 6.73 -13.87 -2.34
N LEU A 98 5.50 -13.63 -2.78
CA LEU A 98 4.30 -14.08 -2.09
C LEU A 98 4.20 -15.62 -2.05
N THR A 99 4.35 -16.26 -3.20
CA THR A 99 4.22 -17.72 -3.32
C THR A 99 5.31 -18.49 -2.57
N SER A 100 6.57 -18.04 -2.64
CA SER A 100 7.69 -18.66 -1.92
C SER A 100 7.53 -18.59 -0.40
N ASN A 101 6.82 -17.58 0.10
CA ASN A 101 6.46 -17.43 1.50
C ASN A 101 5.14 -18.14 1.87
N GLY A 102 4.48 -18.82 0.93
CA GLY A 102 3.21 -19.51 1.13
C GLY A 102 2.07 -18.57 1.47
N ILE A 103 2.10 -17.33 0.97
CA ILE A 103 1.06 -16.34 1.19
C ILE A 103 -0.13 -16.64 0.27
N GLU A 104 -1.32 -16.68 0.85
CA GLU A 104 -2.58 -16.93 0.15
C GLU A 104 -3.48 -15.67 0.15
N GLY A 105 -3.18 -14.70 1.02
CA GLY A 105 -3.92 -13.45 1.11
C GLY A 105 -3.04 -12.25 1.43
N VAL A 106 -3.46 -11.08 1.01
CA VAL A 106 -2.76 -9.81 1.25
C VAL A 106 -3.69 -8.77 1.87
N VAL A 107 -3.15 -8.02 2.81
CA VAL A 107 -3.79 -6.84 3.39
C VAL A 107 -2.96 -5.64 2.98
N ALA A 108 -3.54 -4.69 2.24
CA ALA A 108 -2.81 -3.57 1.68
C ALA A 108 -3.05 -2.26 2.44
N CYS A 109 -2.01 -1.44 2.53
CA CYS A 109 -2.05 -0.05 2.98
C CYS A 109 -1.05 0.79 2.16
N GLY A 110 -1.13 2.12 2.22
CA GLY A 110 -0.16 3.03 1.61
C GLY A 110 -0.71 3.98 0.56
N LEU A 111 0.10 4.30 -0.46
CA LEU A 111 -0.15 5.29 -1.51
C LEU A 111 -0.21 4.66 -2.90
N SER A 112 -0.93 5.24 -3.83
CA SER A 112 -2.07 6.10 -3.65
C SER A 112 -3.34 5.32 -3.94
N THR A 113 -4.44 5.70 -3.29
CA THR A 113 -5.76 5.07 -3.47
C THR A 113 -6.12 4.91 -4.95
N TYR A 114 -5.91 5.97 -5.74
CA TYR A 114 -6.35 6.03 -7.14
C TYR A 114 -5.36 5.42 -8.12
N GLY A 115 -4.14 5.17 -7.68
CA GLY A 115 -3.02 4.67 -8.47
C GLY A 115 -2.51 3.31 -7.99
N CYS A 116 -1.34 3.32 -7.35
CA CYS A 116 -0.58 2.12 -7.05
C CYS A 116 -1.31 1.14 -6.11
N VAL A 117 -2.02 1.63 -5.09
CA VAL A 117 -2.85 0.76 -4.22
C VAL A 117 -3.93 0.08 -5.06
N ASN A 118 -4.73 0.86 -5.81
CA ASN A 118 -5.80 0.30 -6.64
C ASN A 118 -5.29 -0.73 -7.64
N GLN A 119 -4.23 -0.41 -8.38
CA GLN A 119 -3.69 -1.31 -9.39
C GLN A 119 -3.12 -2.58 -8.75
N THR A 120 -2.36 -2.45 -7.67
CA THR A 120 -1.75 -3.61 -7.00
C THR A 120 -2.80 -4.55 -6.42
N VAL A 121 -3.85 -4.05 -5.75
CA VAL A 121 -4.88 -4.93 -5.17
C VAL A 121 -5.76 -5.59 -6.22
N LEU A 122 -6.02 -4.92 -7.35
CA LEU A 122 -6.73 -5.52 -8.47
C LEU A 122 -5.91 -6.64 -9.13
N PHE A 123 -4.61 -6.44 -9.33
CA PHE A 123 -3.71 -7.48 -9.84
C PHE A 123 -3.59 -8.65 -8.85
N ALA A 124 -3.42 -8.39 -7.55
CA ALA A 124 -3.44 -9.43 -6.52
C ALA A 124 -4.72 -10.29 -6.64
N LYS A 125 -5.87 -9.64 -6.83
CA LYS A 125 -7.14 -10.35 -7.01
C LYS A 125 -7.17 -11.19 -8.28
N LEU A 126 -6.61 -10.69 -9.39
CA LEU A 126 -6.49 -11.43 -10.65
C LEU A 126 -5.56 -12.64 -10.53
N TYR A 127 -4.51 -12.54 -9.72
CA TYR A 127 -3.61 -13.66 -9.40
C TYR A 127 -4.22 -14.69 -8.44
N GLY A 128 -5.41 -14.42 -7.91
CA GLY A 128 -6.17 -15.39 -7.09
C GLY A 128 -5.96 -15.24 -5.58
N TYR A 129 -5.27 -14.20 -5.11
CA TYR A 129 -5.12 -13.94 -3.69
C TYR A 129 -6.45 -13.53 -3.03
N ASP A 130 -6.59 -13.84 -1.75
CA ASP A 130 -7.58 -13.20 -0.90
C ASP A 130 -7.11 -11.78 -0.56
N VAL A 131 -7.86 -10.76 -0.97
CA VAL A 131 -7.37 -9.38 -0.91
C VAL A 131 -8.24 -8.54 0.01
N ALA A 132 -7.57 -7.79 0.88
CA ALA A 132 -8.18 -6.76 1.69
C ALA A 132 -7.37 -5.46 1.63
N VAL A 133 -8.03 -4.34 1.87
CA VAL A 133 -7.41 -3.01 2.05
C VAL A 133 -7.87 -2.46 3.39
N VAL A 134 -6.98 -1.84 4.15
CA VAL A 134 -7.36 -1.17 5.40
C VAL A 134 -7.91 0.22 5.05
N GLY A 135 -9.21 0.41 5.22
CA GLY A 135 -9.99 1.51 4.65
C GLY A 135 -9.58 2.92 5.07
N ASN A 136 -8.85 3.08 6.17
CA ASN A 136 -8.31 4.36 6.63
C ASN A 136 -6.77 4.43 6.58
N ALA A 137 -6.09 3.40 6.10
CA ALA A 137 -4.63 3.34 6.01
C ALA A 137 -4.12 3.40 4.55
N HIS A 138 -4.84 4.08 3.71
CA HIS A 138 -4.40 4.51 2.39
C HIS A 138 -4.85 5.93 2.12
N ALA A 139 -4.15 6.65 1.26
CA ALA A 139 -4.43 8.05 0.96
C ALA A 139 -4.57 8.30 -0.54
N GLY A 140 -5.44 9.24 -0.87
CA GLY A 140 -5.60 9.75 -2.22
C GLY A 140 -5.24 11.24 -2.30
N GLN A 141 -5.06 11.74 -3.51
CA GLN A 141 -4.90 13.17 -3.75
C GLN A 141 -6.24 13.88 -3.83
N ASN A 142 -6.31 15.10 -3.30
CA ASN A 142 -7.39 16.01 -3.61
C ASN A 142 -7.22 16.50 -5.05
N ALA A 143 -8.07 16.04 -5.95
CA ALA A 143 -8.16 16.61 -7.28
C ALA A 143 -9.03 17.87 -7.28
N ALA A 144 -8.79 18.80 -8.22
CA ALA A 144 -9.57 20.03 -8.34
C ALA A 144 -11.07 19.73 -8.40
N GLY A 145 -11.81 20.15 -7.36
CA GLY A 145 -13.26 19.92 -7.24
C GLY A 145 -13.69 18.50 -6.82
N PHE A 146 -12.73 17.58 -6.57
CA PHE A 146 -13.04 16.21 -6.15
C PHE A 146 -12.22 15.81 -4.92
N PRO A 147 -12.72 16.09 -3.70
CA PRO A 147 -12.01 15.80 -2.47
C PRO A 147 -11.92 14.30 -2.18
N THR A 148 -10.88 13.89 -1.47
CA THR A 148 -10.66 12.50 -1.06
C THR A 148 -11.83 11.90 -0.29
N SER A 149 -12.53 12.70 0.51
CA SER A 149 -13.75 12.28 1.23
C SER A 149 -14.87 11.78 0.31
N LYS A 150 -14.86 12.14 -0.97
CA LYS A 150 -15.76 11.61 -2.01
C LYS A 150 -15.09 10.52 -2.84
N GLY A 151 -13.81 10.69 -3.18
CA GLY A 151 -13.07 9.78 -4.04
C GLY A 151 -12.81 8.41 -3.40
N ILE A 152 -12.26 8.39 -2.20
CA ILE A 152 -11.94 7.15 -1.49
C ILE A 152 -13.17 6.22 -1.36
N PRO A 153 -14.35 6.68 -0.92
CA PRO A 153 -15.53 5.81 -0.85
C PRO A 153 -16.00 5.23 -2.19
N ILE A 154 -15.67 5.86 -3.32
CA ILE A 154 -15.94 5.29 -4.65
C ILE A 154 -15.05 4.07 -4.89
N PHE A 155 -13.76 4.17 -4.57
CA PHE A 155 -12.83 3.05 -4.68
C PHE A 155 -13.17 1.92 -3.71
N HIS A 156 -13.57 2.22 -2.47
CA HIS A 156 -14.05 1.20 -1.54
C HIS A 156 -15.19 0.38 -2.14
N ARG A 157 -16.24 1.04 -2.66
CA ARG A 157 -17.35 0.34 -3.32
C ARG A 157 -16.94 -0.44 -4.57
N ALA A 158 -15.97 0.07 -5.34
CA ALA A 158 -15.45 -0.63 -6.51
C ALA A 158 -14.68 -1.89 -6.11
N TRP A 159 -13.84 -1.81 -5.08
CA TRP A 159 -13.10 -2.94 -4.54
C TRP A 159 -14.04 -4.01 -3.97
N GLU A 160 -15.04 -3.64 -3.18
CA GLU A 160 -16.04 -4.57 -2.66
C GLU A 160 -16.79 -5.31 -3.78
N LYS A 161 -17.16 -4.61 -4.86
CA LYS A 161 -17.76 -5.23 -6.06
C LYS A 161 -16.81 -6.19 -6.78
N ALA A 162 -15.51 -5.93 -6.72
CA ALA A 162 -14.47 -6.83 -7.24
C ALA A 162 -14.13 -7.99 -6.29
N GLY A 163 -14.78 -8.08 -5.12
CA GLY A 163 -14.51 -9.09 -4.10
C GLY A 163 -13.22 -8.83 -3.31
N ILE A 164 -12.81 -7.56 -3.22
CA ILE A 164 -11.73 -7.07 -2.35
C ILE A 164 -12.38 -6.48 -1.10
N ARG A 165 -11.97 -6.94 0.08
CA ARG A 165 -12.55 -6.47 1.34
C ARG A 165 -11.97 -5.11 1.73
N VAL A 166 -12.82 -4.23 2.25
CA VAL A 166 -12.38 -2.99 2.90
C VAL A 166 -12.55 -3.19 4.41
N LEU A 167 -11.44 -3.21 5.13
CA LEU A 167 -11.40 -3.51 6.56
C LEU A 167 -11.29 -2.25 7.39
N GLY A 168 -11.97 -2.22 8.53
CA GLY A 168 -11.65 -1.30 9.59
C GLY A 168 -10.29 -1.64 10.24
N PRO A 169 -9.63 -0.69 10.92
CA PRO A 169 -8.31 -0.94 11.54
C PRO A 169 -8.35 -2.05 12.60
N GLY A 170 -9.53 -2.30 13.21
CA GLY A 170 -9.75 -3.37 14.18
C GLY A 170 -10.03 -4.75 13.58
N ASP A 171 -10.34 -4.82 12.27
CA ASP A 171 -10.83 -6.04 11.61
C ASP A 171 -9.74 -6.77 10.83
N VAL A 172 -8.48 -6.29 10.89
CA VAL A 172 -7.33 -6.94 10.24
C VAL A 172 -7.10 -8.33 10.84
N PRO A 173 -6.82 -9.36 10.03
CA PRO A 173 -6.73 -10.76 10.47
C PRO A 173 -5.43 -11.09 11.25
N PHE A 174 -4.77 -10.08 11.83
CA PHE A 174 -3.55 -10.19 12.64
C PHE A 174 -3.46 -9.09 13.69
#